data_94a8f2d58dd3235aa48e04515bec9fa2
#
_entry.id   94a8f2d58dd3235aa48e04515bec9fa2
#
_cell.length_a   1.000
_cell.length_b   1.000
_cell.length_c   1.000
_cell.angle_alpha   90.00
_cell.angle_beta   90.00
_cell.angle_gamma   90.00
#
_symmetry.space_group_name_H-M   'P 1'
#
loop_
_entity.id
_entity.type
_entity.pdbx_description
1 polymer ?
#
loop_
_entity_poly.entity_id
_entity_poly.type
_entity_poly.pdbx_seq_one_letter_code
_entity_poly.pdbx_strand_id
1 'polypeptide(L)'
;MNIYLSKSIPLYMQEYADFAANYIGLDKLRGDVFVRLCSGALSDDSYGLCWGDNYSAEIDIASKSVNEKVSREDKLKTLGHELVHAKQYLKRELLPPKYPSIYETWKGVEHKYEPHQEREMPWEVEATILEDEIYVSYIIWKKGIKGA
;
A
#
# COMPACT_ATOMS: atom_id res chain seq x y z
N MET A 1 -1.05 -0.89 -16.25
CA MET A 1 -0.33 -0.27 -15.12
C MET A 1 1.04 -0.90 -14.97
N ASN A 2 2.03 -0.12 -14.59
CA ASN A 2 3.39 -0.61 -14.37
C ASN A 2 3.76 -0.49 -12.90
N ILE A 3 4.29 -1.58 -12.33
CA ILE A 3 4.88 -1.55 -10.98
C ILE A 3 6.39 -1.61 -11.13
N TYR A 4 7.05 -0.59 -10.60
CA TYR A 4 8.50 -0.50 -10.59
C TYR A 4 9.00 -0.77 -9.18
N LEU A 5 9.79 -1.82 -9.02
CA LEU A 5 10.33 -2.23 -7.73
C LEU A 5 11.80 -1.85 -7.65
N SER A 6 12.22 -1.24 -6.55
CA SER A 6 13.64 -0.93 -6.35
C SER A 6 14.47 -2.21 -6.28
N LYS A 7 15.76 -2.11 -6.60
CA LYS A 7 16.68 -3.26 -6.63
C LYS A 7 16.83 -3.96 -5.28
N SER A 8 16.55 -3.27 -4.19
CA SER A 8 16.64 -3.82 -2.84
C SER A 8 15.48 -4.73 -2.46
N ILE A 9 14.41 -4.78 -3.28
CA ILE A 9 13.23 -5.57 -2.96
C ILE A 9 13.49 -7.05 -3.23
N PRO A 10 13.39 -7.92 -2.20
CA PRO A 10 13.63 -9.34 -2.36
C PRO A 10 12.53 -10.03 -3.16
N LEU A 11 12.84 -11.20 -3.72
CA LEU A 11 11.91 -11.96 -4.57
C LEU A 11 10.58 -12.25 -3.90
N TYR A 12 10.57 -12.57 -2.61
CA TYR A 12 9.30 -12.87 -1.93
C TYR A 12 8.35 -11.68 -1.88
N MET A 13 8.90 -10.46 -1.80
CA MET A 13 8.08 -9.25 -1.84
C MET A 13 7.64 -8.93 -3.27
N GLN A 14 8.47 -9.22 -4.28
CA GLN A 14 8.09 -9.06 -5.68
C GLN A 14 6.89 -9.96 -6.03
N GLU A 15 6.96 -11.22 -5.62
CA GLU A 15 5.87 -12.17 -5.82
C GLU A 15 4.58 -11.69 -5.12
N TYR A 16 4.72 -11.22 -3.89
CA TYR A 16 3.58 -10.70 -3.15
C TYR A 16 2.98 -9.46 -3.81
N ALA A 17 3.82 -8.55 -4.30
CA ALA A 17 3.34 -7.35 -5.00
C ALA A 17 2.50 -7.72 -6.23
N ASP A 18 2.97 -8.68 -7.02
CA ASP A 18 2.23 -9.15 -8.19
C ASP A 18 0.91 -9.80 -7.81
N PHE A 19 0.94 -10.67 -6.80
CA PHE A 19 -0.27 -11.30 -6.29
C PHE A 19 -1.29 -10.27 -5.79
N ALA A 20 -0.84 -9.34 -4.94
CA ALA A 20 -1.70 -8.32 -4.36
C ALA A 20 -2.29 -7.41 -5.43
N ALA A 21 -1.47 -6.95 -6.38
CA ALA A 21 -1.93 -6.09 -7.46
C ALA A 21 -3.01 -6.77 -8.29
N ASN A 22 -2.84 -8.04 -8.60
CA ASN A 22 -3.84 -8.82 -9.32
C ASN A 22 -5.11 -9.00 -8.48
N TYR A 23 -4.95 -9.34 -7.20
CA TYR A 23 -6.08 -9.59 -6.30
C TYR A 23 -7.02 -8.40 -6.18
N ILE A 24 -6.48 -7.19 -6.05
CA ILE A 24 -7.28 -5.98 -5.90
C ILE A 24 -7.63 -5.31 -7.24
N GLY A 25 -7.16 -5.84 -8.37
CA GLY A 25 -7.42 -5.28 -9.69
C GLY A 25 -6.58 -4.05 -10.03
N LEU A 26 -5.53 -3.79 -9.25
CA LEU A 26 -4.62 -2.66 -9.49
C LEU A 26 -3.92 -2.78 -10.86
N ASP A 27 -3.57 -4.00 -11.26
CA ASP A 27 -2.90 -4.30 -12.53
C ASP A 27 -3.72 -3.90 -13.76
N LYS A 28 -5.03 -3.69 -13.63
CA LYS A 28 -5.93 -3.28 -14.71
C LYS A 28 -6.08 -1.77 -14.85
N LEU A 29 -5.53 -1.01 -13.91
CA LEU A 29 -5.63 0.45 -13.93
C LEU A 29 -4.50 1.06 -14.75
N ARG A 30 -4.69 2.31 -15.19
CA ARG A 30 -3.62 3.09 -15.83
C ARG A 30 -2.79 3.76 -14.76
N GLY A 31 -1.52 3.99 -15.07
CA GLY A 31 -0.61 4.71 -14.20
C GLY A 31 0.59 3.87 -13.79
N ASP A 32 1.41 4.42 -12.93
CA ASP A 32 2.65 3.82 -12.46
C ASP A 32 2.68 3.77 -10.95
N VAL A 33 3.21 2.67 -10.42
CA VAL A 33 3.41 2.51 -8.97
C VAL A 33 4.89 2.20 -8.75
N PHE A 34 5.51 2.99 -7.88
CA PHE A 34 6.93 2.84 -7.53
C PHE A 34 7.02 2.34 -6.09
N VAL A 35 7.68 1.21 -5.87
CA VAL A 35 7.82 0.60 -4.55
C VAL A 35 9.29 0.57 -4.17
N ARG A 36 9.61 1.10 -3.00
CA ARG A 36 10.97 1.11 -2.46
C ARG A 36 10.99 0.47 -1.07
N LEU A 37 11.95 -0.41 -0.86
CA LEU A 37 12.25 -0.93 0.47
C LEU A 37 13.38 -0.08 1.07
N CYS A 38 13.10 0.60 2.17
CA CYS A 38 14.06 1.45 2.85
C CYS A 38 14.93 0.60 3.79
N SER A 39 16.22 0.89 3.86
CA SER A 39 17.16 0.14 4.69
C SER A 39 16.98 0.38 6.19
N GLY A 40 16.26 1.41 6.56
CA GLY A 40 16.02 1.80 7.96
C GLY A 40 14.55 2.08 8.23
N ALA A 41 14.30 2.81 9.31
CA ALA A 41 12.97 3.28 9.68
C ALA A 41 12.55 4.45 8.80
N LEU A 42 11.24 4.60 8.58
CA LEU A 42 10.69 5.78 7.94
C LEU A 42 10.66 6.95 8.94
N SER A 43 10.58 8.18 8.42
CA SER A 43 10.67 9.38 9.25
C SER A 43 9.59 9.48 10.33
N ASP A 44 8.41 8.91 10.09
CA ASP A 44 7.30 8.88 11.05
C ASP A 44 7.22 7.57 11.84
N ASP A 45 8.24 6.70 11.68
CA ASP A 45 8.32 5.36 12.27
C ASP A 45 7.15 4.43 11.90
N SER A 46 6.39 4.74 10.87
CA SER A 46 5.41 3.81 10.32
C SER A 46 6.11 2.68 9.56
N TYR A 47 5.39 1.58 9.30
CA TYR A 47 5.92 0.47 8.52
C TYR A 47 5.86 0.73 7.01
N GLY A 48 4.99 1.62 6.59
CA GLY A 48 4.86 1.99 5.19
C GLY A 48 4.17 3.32 4.98
N LEU A 49 4.41 3.90 3.82
CA LEU A 49 3.78 5.14 3.38
C LEU A 49 3.43 5.02 1.91
N CYS A 50 2.30 5.59 1.52
CA CYS A 50 1.92 5.74 0.14
C CYS A 50 1.44 7.17 -0.11
N TRP A 51 1.93 7.77 -1.16
CA TRP A 51 1.40 9.04 -1.64
C TRP A 51 1.26 8.98 -3.15
N GLY A 52 0.27 9.67 -3.68
CA GLY A 52 0.02 9.59 -5.10
C GLY A 52 -0.94 10.64 -5.62
N ASP A 53 -1.17 10.55 -6.90
CA ASP A 53 -2.15 11.34 -7.63
C ASP A 53 -2.88 10.43 -8.63
N ASN A 54 -3.56 11.02 -9.62
CA ASN A 54 -4.31 10.27 -10.62
C ASN A 54 -3.42 9.48 -11.60
N TYR A 55 -2.11 9.73 -11.60
CA TYR A 55 -1.20 9.20 -12.61
C TYR A 55 -0.19 8.24 -12.05
N SER A 56 0.23 8.44 -10.80
CA SER A 56 1.26 7.62 -10.17
C SER A 56 1.10 7.57 -8.66
N ALA A 57 1.65 6.55 -8.06
CA ALA A 57 1.75 6.40 -6.61
C ALA A 57 3.15 5.93 -6.24
N GLU A 58 3.64 6.40 -5.11
CA GLU A 58 4.93 6.02 -4.56
C GLU A 58 4.71 5.37 -3.20
N ILE A 59 5.40 4.25 -2.98
CA ILE A 59 5.29 3.45 -1.76
C ILE A 59 6.68 3.26 -1.17
N ASP A 60 6.83 3.59 0.11
CA ASP A 60 8.01 3.27 0.89
C ASP A 60 7.64 2.22 1.95
N ILE A 61 8.43 1.16 2.04
CA ILE A 61 8.29 0.11 3.03
C ILE A 61 9.51 0.13 3.94
N ALA A 62 9.29 0.13 5.24
CA ALA A 62 10.37 0.14 6.22
C ALA A 62 10.93 -1.26 6.45
N SER A 63 12.27 -1.36 6.55
CA SER A 63 12.93 -2.60 6.99
C SER A 63 13.06 -2.67 8.50
N LYS A 64 12.96 -1.53 9.19
CA LYS A 64 13.09 -1.41 10.65
C LYS A 64 12.08 -0.42 11.19
N SER A 65 11.64 -0.64 12.42
CA SER A 65 11.07 0.40 13.27
C SER A 65 12.16 0.91 14.20
N VAL A 66 11.83 1.84 15.10
CA VAL A 66 12.84 2.48 15.98
C VAL A 66 13.71 1.45 16.74
N ASN A 67 13.14 0.36 17.21
CA ASN A 67 13.83 -0.58 18.09
C ASN A 67 13.95 -2.01 17.54
N GLU A 68 13.46 -2.30 16.34
CA GLU A 68 13.43 -3.69 15.87
C GLU A 68 13.38 -3.80 14.36
N LYS A 69 13.67 -4.98 13.84
CA LYS A 69 13.46 -5.30 12.44
C LYS A 69 11.97 -5.57 12.21
N VAL A 70 11.46 -5.06 11.09
CA VAL A 70 10.11 -5.40 10.65
C VAL A 70 10.13 -6.84 10.11
N SER A 71 9.24 -7.68 10.61
CA SER A 71 9.15 -9.08 10.20
C SER A 71 8.76 -9.19 8.72
N ARG A 72 9.04 -10.37 8.12
CA ARG A 72 8.61 -10.65 6.74
C ARG A 72 7.10 -10.53 6.59
N GLU A 73 6.33 -11.09 7.53
CA GLU A 73 4.87 -11.01 7.52
C GLU A 73 4.39 -9.56 7.55
N ASP A 74 4.96 -8.74 8.44
CA ASP A 74 4.57 -7.34 8.55
C ASP A 74 4.93 -6.53 7.31
N LYS A 75 6.08 -6.83 6.68
CA LYS A 75 6.44 -6.21 5.39
C LYS A 75 5.43 -6.53 4.31
N LEU A 76 4.98 -7.78 4.23
CA LEU A 76 4.00 -8.18 3.22
C LEU A 76 2.64 -7.54 3.48
N LYS A 77 2.17 -7.57 4.72
CA LYS A 77 0.90 -6.92 5.09
C LYS A 77 0.95 -5.41 4.80
N THR A 78 2.06 -4.77 5.15
CA THR A 78 2.26 -3.35 4.88
C THR A 78 2.26 -3.07 3.39
N LEU A 79 2.97 -3.87 2.60
CA LEU A 79 2.98 -3.72 1.15
C LEU A 79 1.57 -3.84 0.57
N GLY A 80 0.79 -4.81 1.00
CA GLY A 80 -0.60 -4.96 0.58
C GLY A 80 -1.44 -3.73 0.94
N HIS A 81 -1.30 -3.23 2.17
CA HIS A 81 -1.98 -2.03 2.64
C HIS A 81 -1.68 -0.83 1.75
N GLU A 82 -0.40 -0.60 1.46
CA GLU A 82 0.01 0.55 0.65
C GLU A 82 -0.39 0.39 -0.82
N LEU A 83 -0.41 -0.84 -1.34
CA LEU A 83 -0.92 -1.09 -2.70
C LEU A 83 -2.42 -0.78 -2.81
N VAL A 84 -3.20 -0.99 -1.75
CA VAL A 84 -4.60 -0.56 -1.72
C VAL A 84 -4.71 0.95 -1.85
N HIS A 85 -3.86 1.70 -1.14
CA HIS A 85 -3.84 3.16 -1.29
C HIS A 85 -3.45 3.58 -2.71
N ALA A 86 -2.47 2.91 -3.32
CA ALA A 86 -2.11 3.18 -4.71
C ALA A 86 -3.33 3.01 -5.63
N LYS A 87 -4.10 1.94 -5.43
CA LYS A 87 -5.34 1.73 -6.19
C LYS A 87 -6.34 2.87 -5.96
N GLN A 88 -6.51 3.29 -4.72
CA GLN A 88 -7.44 4.37 -4.38
C GLN A 88 -7.08 5.67 -5.12
N TYR A 89 -5.79 5.99 -5.19
CA TYR A 89 -5.33 7.16 -5.95
C TYR A 89 -5.54 6.98 -7.46
N LEU A 90 -5.06 5.89 -8.03
CA LEU A 90 -5.11 5.67 -9.47
C LEU A 90 -6.54 5.48 -9.99
N LYS A 91 -7.42 4.95 -9.17
CA LYS A 91 -8.84 4.83 -9.48
C LYS A 91 -9.62 6.13 -9.23
N ARG A 92 -8.95 7.14 -8.70
CA ARG A 92 -9.52 8.45 -8.36
C ARG A 92 -10.60 8.38 -7.28
N GLU A 93 -10.54 7.38 -6.44
CA GLU A 93 -11.41 7.28 -5.27
C GLU A 93 -10.92 8.18 -4.15
N LEU A 94 -9.60 8.28 -3.99
CA LEU A 94 -8.96 9.15 -3.03
C LEU A 94 -8.20 10.25 -3.75
N LEU A 95 -8.56 11.50 -3.47
CA LEU A 95 -7.88 12.67 -4.01
C LEU A 95 -7.20 13.40 -2.86
N PRO A 96 -5.87 13.60 -2.96
CA PRO A 96 -5.15 14.33 -1.91
C PRO A 96 -5.56 15.80 -1.86
N PRO A 97 -5.37 16.49 -0.73
CA PRO A 97 -5.64 17.91 -0.64
C PRO A 97 -4.80 18.70 -1.64
N LYS A 98 -5.40 19.71 -2.28
CA LYS A 98 -4.66 20.67 -3.11
C LYS A 98 -4.45 21.93 -2.30
N TYR A 99 -3.18 22.32 -2.10
CA TYR A 99 -2.86 23.56 -1.38
C TYR A 99 -3.69 24.75 -1.91
N PRO A 100 -4.28 25.58 -1.03
CA PRO A 100 -4.19 25.58 0.43
C PRO A 100 -5.25 24.73 1.16
N SER A 101 -6.01 23.88 0.45
CA SER A 101 -7.05 23.03 1.06
C SER A 101 -6.44 21.99 1.97
N ILE A 102 -7.15 21.67 3.06
CA ILE A 102 -6.82 20.57 3.98
C ILE A 102 -7.82 19.42 3.87
N TYR A 103 -8.70 19.45 2.86
CA TYR A 103 -9.71 18.42 2.66
C TYR A 103 -9.23 17.38 1.66
N GLU A 104 -9.29 16.12 2.06
CA GLU A 104 -9.16 14.97 1.15
C GLU A 104 -10.54 14.63 0.61
N THR A 105 -10.60 14.09 -0.60
CA THR A 105 -11.87 13.66 -1.20
C THR A 105 -11.86 12.15 -1.34
N TRP A 106 -12.89 11.51 -0.81
CA TRP A 106 -13.10 10.07 -0.91
C TRP A 106 -14.42 9.80 -1.61
N LYS A 107 -14.32 9.20 -2.82
CA LYS A 107 -15.50 8.87 -3.65
C LYS A 107 -16.47 10.06 -3.78
N GLY A 108 -15.90 11.24 -3.99
CA GLY A 108 -16.65 12.48 -4.17
C GLY A 108 -17.06 13.20 -2.89
N VAL A 109 -16.74 12.68 -1.72
CA VAL A 109 -17.08 13.28 -0.43
C VAL A 109 -15.84 13.87 0.22
N GLU A 110 -15.90 15.15 0.59
CA GLU A 110 -14.79 15.83 1.26
C GLU A 110 -14.70 15.42 2.73
N HIS A 111 -13.46 15.16 3.18
CA HIS A 111 -13.13 14.85 4.57
C HIS A 111 -12.01 15.77 5.02
N LYS A 112 -12.21 16.45 6.14
CA LYS A 112 -11.16 17.29 6.71
C LYS A 112 -10.03 16.41 7.25
N TYR A 113 -8.79 16.78 6.95
CA TYR A 113 -7.64 16.08 7.48
C TYR A 113 -7.54 16.27 8.99
N GLU A 114 -7.61 15.17 9.72
CA GLU A 114 -7.52 15.11 11.18
C GLU A 114 -6.52 14.01 11.55
N PRO A 115 -5.26 14.35 11.84
CA PRO A 115 -4.22 13.33 12.07
C PRO A 115 -4.56 12.29 13.14
N HIS A 116 -5.27 12.70 14.19
CA HIS A 116 -5.68 11.80 15.27
C HIS A 116 -6.82 10.85 14.90
N GLN A 117 -7.50 11.09 13.78
CA GLN A 117 -8.60 10.26 13.28
C GLN A 117 -8.24 9.52 11.99
N GLU A 118 -6.97 9.53 11.59
CA GLU A 118 -6.52 8.97 10.33
C GLU A 118 -6.97 7.52 10.14
N ARG A 119 -6.86 6.69 11.18
CA ARG A 119 -7.26 5.28 11.12
C ARG A 119 -8.75 5.05 10.92
N GLU A 120 -9.58 6.05 11.21
CA GLU A 120 -11.03 5.97 11.09
C GLU A 120 -11.52 6.43 9.72
N MET A 121 -10.63 6.99 8.88
CA MET A 121 -11.00 7.44 7.55
C MET A 121 -11.37 6.25 6.67
N PRO A 122 -12.39 6.40 5.79
CA PRO A 122 -12.89 5.26 5.01
C PRO A 122 -11.83 4.59 4.15
N TRP A 123 -10.87 5.35 3.61
CA TRP A 123 -9.77 4.78 2.82
C TRP A 123 -8.81 3.95 3.67
N GLU A 124 -8.61 4.31 4.93
CA GLU A 124 -7.79 3.54 5.87
C GLU A 124 -8.52 2.28 6.33
N VAL A 125 -9.81 2.37 6.59
CA VAL A 125 -10.63 1.20 6.95
C VAL A 125 -10.59 0.17 5.81
N GLU A 126 -10.79 0.60 4.57
CA GLU A 126 -10.70 -0.29 3.42
C GLU A 126 -9.33 -0.95 3.30
N ALA A 127 -8.25 -0.16 3.41
CA ALA A 127 -6.90 -0.68 3.29
C ALA A 127 -6.58 -1.69 4.41
N THR A 128 -7.03 -1.44 5.62
CA THR A 128 -6.82 -2.33 6.77
C THR A 128 -7.55 -3.65 6.60
N ILE A 129 -8.79 -3.62 6.12
CA ILE A 129 -9.55 -4.85 5.84
C ILE A 129 -8.90 -5.65 4.72
N LEU A 130 -8.54 -5.00 3.61
CA LEU A 130 -7.96 -5.67 2.45
C LEU A 130 -6.56 -6.22 2.71
N GLU A 131 -5.76 -5.57 3.56
CA GLU A 131 -4.42 -6.12 3.86
C GLU A 131 -4.50 -7.52 4.43
N ASP A 132 -5.44 -7.78 5.32
CA ASP A 132 -5.63 -9.11 5.90
C ASP A 132 -6.19 -10.10 4.88
N GLU A 133 -7.16 -9.68 4.07
CA GLU A 133 -7.70 -10.55 3.02
C GLU A 133 -6.64 -10.95 1.99
N ILE A 134 -5.82 -10.00 1.55
CA ILE A 134 -4.74 -10.26 0.59
C ILE A 134 -3.76 -11.27 1.20
N TYR A 135 -3.34 -11.04 2.44
CA TYR A 135 -2.35 -11.89 3.09
C TYR A 135 -2.84 -13.32 3.26
N VAL A 136 -4.06 -13.50 3.76
CA VAL A 136 -4.66 -14.83 3.92
C VAL A 136 -4.80 -15.53 2.56
N SER A 137 -5.28 -14.82 1.56
CA SER A 137 -5.43 -15.35 0.20
C SER A 137 -4.09 -15.76 -0.40
N TYR A 138 -3.05 -14.96 -0.16
CA TYR A 138 -1.69 -15.26 -0.61
C TYR A 138 -1.15 -16.53 0.04
N ILE A 139 -1.31 -16.68 1.36
CA ILE A 139 -0.85 -17.86 2.08
C ILE A 139 -1.54 -19.13 1.57
N ILE A 140 -2.85 -19.06 1.32
CA ILE A 140 -3.61 -20.17 0.75
C ILE A 140 -3.10 -20.52 -0.65
N TRP A 141 -2.89 -19.52 -1.48
CA TRP A 141 -2.35 -19.71 -2.83
C TRP A 141 -0.96 -20.36 -2.82
N LYS A 142 -0.06 -19.88 -1.96
CA LYS A 142 1.29 -20.47 -1.81
C LYS A 142 1.25 -21.91 -1.36
N LYS A 143 0.38 -22.26 -0.42
CA LYS A 143 0.21 -23.65 0.04
C LYS A 143 -0.32 -24.53 -1.07
N GLY A 144 -1.24 -24.03 -1.88
CA GLY A 144 -1.77 -24.76 -3.04
C GLY A 144 -0.68 -25.10 -4.05
N ILE A 145 0.20 -24.15 -4.36
CA ILE A 145 1.32 -24.37 -5.26
C ILE A 145 2.28 -25.42 -4.69
N LYS A 146 2.62 -25.34 -3.40
CA LYS A 146 3.54 -26.29 -2.75
C LYS A 146 2.93 -27.67 -2.59
N GLY A 147 1.61 -27.75 -2.45
CA GLY A 147 0.89 -29.02 -2.31
C GLY A 147 0.50 -29.69 -3.62
N ALA A 148 0.74 -29.03 -4.74
CA ALA A 148 0.36 -29.53 -6.07
C ALA A 148 1.35 -30.59 -6.60
#